data_0691a9f0421d4d84adcda65f782a7463
#
_entry.id   0691a9f0421d4d84adcda65f782a7463
#
_cell.length_a   1.000
_cell.length_b   1.000
_cell.length_c   1.000
_cell.angle_alpha   90.00
_cell.angle_beta   90.00
_cell.angle_gamma   90.00
#
_symmetry.space_group_name_H-M   'P 1'
#
loop_
_entity.id
_entity.type
_entity.pdbx_description
1 polymer ?
#
loop_
_entity_poly.entity_id
_entity_poly.type
_entity_poly.pdbx_seq_one_letter_code
_entity_poly.pdbx_strand_id
1 'polypeptide(L)' 'MPVAQPGPDTRWRCALCGNLTRFDVTRSVRAQEYVHVDLSGEQVVEEREVLVDDAEHVRCRWCGAVDQVEVVPRPGA' A
#
# COMPACT_ATOMS: atom_id res chain seq x y z
N MET A 1 5.33 11.38 -9.05
CA MET A 1 3.86 11.26 -8.98
C MET A 1 3.50 9.94 -8.29
N PRO A 2 2.48 9.91 -7.45
CA PRO A 2 2.08 8.66 -6.83
C PRO A 2 1.60 7.65 -7.88
N VAL A 3 1.84 6.38 -7.60
CA VAL A 3 1.38 5.28 -8.44
C VAL A 3 -0.09 5.02 -8.17
N ALA A 4 -0.88 4.74 -9.21
CA ALA A 4 -2.28 4.38 -9.04
C ALA A 4 -2.42 3.14 -8.15
N GLN A 5 -3.32 3.19 -7.16
CA GLN A 5 -3.57 2.08 -6.25
C GLN A 5 -4.78 1.28 -6.72
N PRO A 6 -4.73 -0.07 -6.62
CA PRO A 6 -5.89 -0.89 -6.94
C PRO A 6 -7.01 -0.70 -5.92
N GLY A 7 -8.24 -0.78 -6.40
CA GLY A 7 -9.42 -0.82 -5.58
C GLY A 7 -9.83 -2.26 -5.23
N PRO A 8 -11.05 -2.46 -4.66
CA PRO A 8 -11.49 -3.79 -4.22
C PRO A 8 -11.65 -4.80 -5.35
N ASP A 9 -11.90 -4.34 -6.58
CA ASP A 9 -12.14 -5.20 -7.74
C ASP A 9 -10.96 -5.27 -8.70
N THR A 10 -9.81 -4.69 -8.33
CA THR A 10 -8.63 -4.60 -9.18
C THR A 10 -7.38 -5.03 -8.45
N ARG A 11 -6.30 -5.21 -9.21
CA ARG A 11 -4.97 -5.53 -8.67
C ARG A 11 -3.88 -5.00 -9.58
N TRP A 12 -2.66 -4.95 -9.07
CA TRP A 12 -1.50 -4.62 -9.88
C TRP A 12 -1.05 -5.81 -10.72
N ARG A 13 -0.54 -5.49 -11.88
CA ARG A 13 0.18 -6.42 -12.75
C ARG A 13 1.44 -5.72 -13.27
N CYS A 14 2.59 -6.38 -13.19
CA CYS A 14 3.79 -5.85 -13.83
C CYS A 14 3.61 -5.85 -15.35
N ALA A 15 3.74 -4.69 -15.98
CA ALA A 15 3.57 -4.55 -17.41
C ALA A 15 4.70 -5.21 -18.21
N LEU A 16 5.85 -5.47 -17.58
CA LEU A 16 7.01 -6.04 -18.26
C LEU A 16 7.10 -7.56 -18.13
N CYS A 17 6.84 -8.13 -16.95
CA CYS A 17 6.98 -9.57 -16.74
C CYS A 17 5.68 -10.30 -16.39
N GLY A 18 4.59 -9.56 -16.14
CA GLY A 18 3.31 -10.16 -15.79
C GLY A 18 3.15 -10.59 -14.34
N ASN A 19 4.08 -10.24 -13.45
CA ASN A 19 3.97 -10.53 -12.02
C ASN A 19 2.68 -9.96 -11.44
N LEU A 20 1.97 -10.76 -10.66
CA LEU A 20 0.69 -10.39 -10.05
C LEU A 20 0.72 -10.41 -8.52
N THR A 21 1.80 -10.89 -7.90
CA THR A 21 1.75 -11.30 -6.49
C THR A 21 2.81 -10.69 -5.59
N ARG A 22 3.91 -10.19 -6.13
CA ARG A 22 5.04 -9.76 -5.30
C ARG A 22 5.60 -8.42 -5.75
N PHE A 23 5.36 -7.41 -4.92
CA PHE A 23 5.79 -6.04 -5.18
C PHE A 23 6.37 -5.42 -3.92
N ASP A 24 7.42 -4.64 -4.08
CA ASP A 24 7.93 -3.76 -3.03
C ASP A 24 7.30 -2.38 -3.22
N VAL A 25 6.52 -1.94 -2.25
CA VAL A 25 5.77 -0.68 -2.32
C VAL A 25 6.36 0.32 -1.35
N THR A 26 6.79 1.47 -1.86
CA THR A 26 7.20 2.60 -1.05
C THR A 26 6.00 3.52 -0.85
N ARG A 27 5.57 3.68 0.40
CA ARG A 27 4.39 4.46 0.75
C ARG A 27 4.74 5.66 1.60
N SER A 28 3.97 6.72 1.42
CA SER A 28 3.90 7.84 2.34
C SER A 28 2.56 7.76 3.08
N VAL A 29 2.61 7.58 4.41
CA VAL A 29 1.41 7.43 5.22
C VAL A 29 1.42 8.49 6.31
N ARG A 30 0.28 9.17 6.47
CA ARG A 30 0.03 10.06 7.59
C ARG A 30 -1.21 9.57 8.32
N ALA A 31 -1.07 9.33 9.63
CA ALA A 31 -2.15 8.83 10.46
C ALA A 31 -2.27 9.62 11.74
N GLN A 32 -3.50 9.73 12.24
CA GLN A 32 -3.81 10.25 13.55
C GLN A 32 -4.28 9.09 14.44
N GLU A 33 -3.74 9.01 15.65
CA GLU A 33 -4.08 7.95 16.58
C GLU A 33 -4.57 8.52 17.90
N TYR A 34 -5.62 7.93 18.46
CA TYR A 34 -5.99 8.17 19.85
C TYR A 34 -5.24 7.16 20.71
N VAL A 35 -4.31 7.65 21.52
CA VAL A 35 -3.46 6.82 22.36
C VAL A 35 -3.90 7.01 23.81
N HIS A 36 -4.25 5.92 24.47
CA HIS A 36 -4.45 5.88 25.91
C HIS A 36 -3.15 5.47 26.59
N VAL A 37 -2.66 6.32 27.48
CA VAL A 37 -1.46 6.06 28.27
C VAL A 37 -1.88 5.86 29.73
N ASP A 38 -1.55 4.72 30.30
CA ASP A 38 -1.86 4.47 31.72
C ASP A 38 -0.84 5.16 32.64
N LEU A 39 -1.07 5.09 33.94
CA LEU A 39 -0.20 5.77 34.90
C LEU A 39 1.20 5.17 35.00
N SER A 40 1.42 3.96 34.49
CA SER A 40 2.75 3.34 34.38
C SER A 40 3.51 3.76 33.13
N GLY A 41 2.84 4.47 32.20
CA GLY A 41 3.41 4.88 30.93
C GLY A 41 3.20 3.89 29.79
N GLU A 42 2.44 2.84 30.00
CA GLU A 42 2.11 1.87 28.94
C GLU A 42 1.08 2.46 27.99
N GLN A 43 1.31 2.31 26.68
CA GLN A 43 0.49 2.90 25.63
C GLN A 43 -0.36 1.86 24.92
N VAL A 44 -1.62 2.22 24.65
CA VAL A 44 -2.55 1.44 23.84
C VAL A 44 -3.17 2.36 22.80
N VAL A 45 -3.11 1.95 21.53
CA VAL A 45 -3.80 2.67 20.46
C VAL A 45 -5.26 2.22 20.43
N GLU A 46 -6.18 3.12 20.75
CA GLU A 46 -7.61 2.82 20.83
C GLU A 46 -8.33 3.14 19.51
N GLU A 47 -7.88 4.17 18.79
CA GLU A 47 -8.43 4.56 17.50
C GLU A 47 -7.30 4.96 16.57
N ARG A 48 -7.46 4.68 15.28
CA ARG A 48 -6.52 5.08 14.24
C ARG A 48 -7.27 5.55 13.00
N GLU A 49 -6.93 6.73 12.53
CA GLU A 49 -7.44 7.30 11.29
C GLU A 49 -6.29 7.52 10.32
N VAL A 50 -6.36 6.93 9.13
CA VAL A 50 -5.38 7.17 8.07
C VAL A 50 -5.82 8.41 7.29
N LEU A 51 -5.01 9.47 7.36
CA LEU A 51 -5.30 10.75 6.71
C LEU A 51 -4.79 10.79 5.27
N VAL A 52 -3.62 10.19 5.04
CA VAL A 52 -2.97 10.11 3.72
C VAL A 52 -2.31 8.75 3.61
N ASP A 53 -2.50 8.08 2.48
CA ASP A 53 -1.82 6.84 2.13
C ASP A 53 -1.54 6.87 0.63
N ASP A 54 -0.33 7.27 0.25
CA ASP A 54 0.11 7.39 -1.13
C ASP A 54 1.18 6.34 -1.45
N ALA A 55 0.95 5.54 -2.47
CA ALA A 55 1.97 4.67 -3.02
C ALA A 55 2.87 5.51 -3.94
N GLU A 56 4.09 5.79 -3.48
CA GLU A 56 5.04 6.61 -4.23
C GLU A 56 5.72 5.83 -5.35
N HIS A 57 6.14 4.59 -5.05
CA HIS A 57 6.80 3.70 -5.98
C HIS A 57 6.35 2.27 -5.78
N VAL A 58 6.24 1.53 -6.88
CA VAL A 58 5.98 0.09 -6.88
C VAL A 58 7.05 -0.59 -7.70
N ARG A 59 7.83 -1.45 -7.07
CA ARG A 59 8.89 -2.22 -7.72
C ARG A 59 8.45 -3.67 -7.87
N CYS A 60 8.54 -4.21 -9.08
CA CYS A 60 8.33 -5.63 -9.30
C CYS A 60 9.47 -6.44 -8.66
N ARG A 61 9.14 -7.35 -7.77
CA ARG A 61 10.15 -8.15 -7.07
C ARG A 61 10.82 -9.20 -7.95
N TRP A 62 10.20 -9.54 -9.07
CA TRP A 62 10.72 -10.55 -9.99
C TRP A 62 11.67 -9.99 -11.03
N CYS A 63 11.27 -8.91 -11.73
CA CYS A 63 12.11 -8.34 -12.79
C CYS A 63 12.82 -7.04 -12.38
N GLY A 64 12.49 -6.46 -11.22
CA GLY A 64 13.11 -5.25 -10.71
C GLY A 64 12.63 -3.95 -11.34
N ALA A 65 11.66 -3.99 -12.25
CA ALA A 65 11.11 -2.80 -12.88
C ALA A 65 10.40 -1.92 -11.85
N VAL A 66 10.63 -0.61 -11.92
CA VAL A 66 10.05 0.38 -11.02
C VAL A 66 8.95 1.15 -11.74
N ASP A 67 7.78 1.25 -11.09
CA ASP A 67 6.62 2.01 -11.58
C ASP A 67 6.13 1.56 -12.97
N GLN A 68 6.35 0.29 -13.29
CA GLN A 68 5.90 -0.35 -14.53
C GLN A 68 4.71 -1.27 -14.28
N VAL A 69 3.86 -0.88 -13.34
CA VAL A 69 2.65 -1.64 -13.00
C VAL A 69 1.42 -1.02 -13.65
N GLU A 70 0.48 -1.87 -13.97
CA GLU A 70 -0.86 -1.50 -14.44
C GLU A 70 -1.90 -2.04 -13.46
N VAL A 71 -3.06 -1.38 -13.41
CA VAL A 71 -4.19 -1.82 -12.61
C VAL A 71 -5.11 -2.64 -13.51
N VAL A 72 -5.32 -3.89 -13.14
CA VAL A 72 -6.12 -4.84 -13.92
C VAL A 72 -7.24 -5.43 -13.06
N PRO A 73 -8.32 -5.94 -13.69
CA PRO A 73 -9.40 -6.60 -12.94
C PRO A 73 -8.91 -7.81 -12.16
N ARG A 74 -9.48 -8.01 -10.97
CA ARG A 74 -9.27 -9.22 -10.17
C ARG A 74 -10.12 -10.36 -10.71
N PRO A 75 -9.64 -11.63 -10.63
CA PRO A 75 -10.47 -12.79 -10.95
C PRO A 75 -11.70 -12.84 -10.02
N GLY A 76 -12.86 -13.10 -10.59
CA GLY A 76 -14.10 -13.22 -9.83
C GLY A 76 -14.71 -11.90 -9.37
N ALA A 77 -14.17 -10.77 -9.81
CA ALA A 77 -14.73 -9.45 -9.52
C ALA A 77 -15.84 -9.07 -10.48
#